data_ffd9af35500d0eb40e9335beaf73d9fc
#
_entry.id   ffd9af35500d0eb40e9335beaf73d9fc
#
_cell.length_a   1.000
_cell.length_b   1.000
_cell.length_c   1.000
_cell.angle_alpha   90.00
_cell.angle_beta   90.00
_cell.angle_gamma   90.00
#
_symmetry.space_group_name_H-M   'P 1'
#
loop_
_entity.id
_entity.type
_entity.pdbx_description
1 polymer ?
#
loop_
_entity_poly.entity_id
_entity_poly.type
_entity_poly.pdbx_seq_one_letter_code
_entity_poly.pdbx_strand_id
1 'polypeptide(L)'
;MREYRPWGWFELLERGDDFLVKKIHLEPGQRFSLQFHRHRTEHWIVIEGSGLITQGNCEVECQPGSTFTIGIEQRHRAKAHDQGLTFFEVQRGTCKERDIVRLEDDYGRTQKMPLLDMLI
;
A
#
# COMPACT_ATOMS: atom_id res chain seq x y z
N MET A 1 8.83 14.79 6.06
CA MET A 1 7.67 15.11 6.91
C MET A 1 6.64 14.01 6.81
N ARG A 2 6.13 13.56 7.94
CA ARG A 2 5.14 12.49 7.98
C ARG A 2 3.78 12.99 7.59
N GLU A 3 3.08 12.20 6.78
CA GLU A 3 1.67 12.42 6.48
C GLU A 3 0.87 11.34 7.21
N TYR A 4 -0.05 11.75 8.09
CA TYR A 4 -0.80 10.83 8.93
C TYR A 4 -2.06 10.34 8.21
N ARG A 5 -2.35 9.06 8.41
CA ARG A 5 -3.52 8.36 7.89
C ARG A 5 -4.17 7.57 9.02
N PRO A 6 -5.42 7.10 8.87
CA PRO A 6 -6.08 6.34 9.92
C PRO A 6 -5.30 5.11 10.41
N TRP A 7 -4.50 4.52 9.55
CA TRP A 7 -3.73 3.30 9.86
C TRP A 7 -2.30 3.55 10.34
N GLY A 8 -1.80 4.77 10.25
CA GLY A 8 -0.42 5.11 10.62
C GLY A 8 0.08 6.36 9.91
N TRP A 9 1.21 6.26 9.23
CA TRP A 9 1.78 7.42 8.53
C TRP A 9 2.70 6.97 7.39
N PHE A 10 3.02 7.91 6.50
CA PHE A 10 4.10 7.72 5.54
C PHE A 10 4.94 8.99 5.39
N GLU A 11 6.16 8.82 4.91
CA GLU A 11 7.07 9.90 4.54
C GLU A 11 7.48 9.74 3.09
N LEU A 12 7.36 10.80 2.31
CA LEU A 12 7.94 10.85 0.98
C LEU A 12 9.44 11.06 1.13
N LEU A 13 10.24 10.11 0.65
CA LEU A 13 11.71 10.17 0.75
C LEU A 13 12.32 10.76 -0.51
N GLU A 14 11.80 10.41 -1.68
CA GLU A 14 12.30 10.91 -2.95
C GLU A 14 11.24 10.78 -4.04
N ARG A 15 11.32 11.66 -5.03
CA ARG A 15 10.44 11.65 -6.19
C ARG A 15 11.23 11.98 -7.44
N GLY A 16 11.07 11.17 -8.49
CA GLY A 16 11.56 11.46 -9.83
C GLY A 16 10.39 11.57 -10.82
N ASP A 17 10.71 11.58 -12.11
CA ASP A 17 9.69 11.71 -13.16
C ASP A 17 8.81 10.46 -13.25
N ASP A 18 9.37 9.28 -13.01
CA ASP A 18 8.69 8.01 -13.16
C ASP A 18 8.84 7.09 -11.94
N PHE A 19 9.22 7.65 -10.80
CA PHE A 19 9.33 6.90 -9.55
C PHE A 19 9.04 7.76 -8.33
N LEU A 20 8.77 7.08 -7.21
CA LEU A 20 8.55 7.70 -5.91
C LEU A 20 8.96 6.70 -4.84
N VAL A 21 9.62 7.18 -3.78
CA VAL A 21 10.05 6.36 -2.66
C VAL A 21 9.39 6.87 -1.38
N LYS A 22 8.76 5.95 -0.65
CA LYS A 22 8.11 6.24 0.63
C LYS A 22 8.61 5.30 1.72
N LYS A 23 8.61 5.82 2.94
CA LYS A 23 8.65 5.01 4.16
C LYS A 23 7.24 4.96 4.71
N ILE A 24 6.72 3.76 4.94
CA ILE A 24 5.34 3.55 5.39
C ILE A 24 5.37 2.83 6.73
N HIS A 25 4.58 3.33 7.67
CA HIS A 25 4.42 2.73 8.99
C HIS A 25 2.94 2.49 9.30
N LEU A 26 2.63 1.24 9.66
CA LEU A 26 1.31 0.87 10.19
C LEU A 26 1.42 0.67 11.70
N GLU A 27 0.50 1.30 12.43
CA GLU A 27 0.38 1.13 13.87
C GLU A 27 -0.05 -0.30 14.20
N PRO A 28 0.25 -0.80 15.43
CA PRO A 28 -0.13 -2.15 15.83
C PRO A 28 -1.58 -2.49 15.50
N GLY A 29 -1.78 -3.62 14.83
CA GLY A 29 -3.11 -4.12 14.49
C GLY A 29 -3.83 -3.41 13.35
N GLN A 30 -3.27 -2.32 12.83
CA GLN A 30 -3.90 -1.55 11.76
C GLN A 30 -3.55 -2.12 10.39
N ARG A 31 -4.42 -1.83 9.42
CA ARG A 31 -4.21 -2.19 8.02
C ARG A 31 -4.74 -1.08 7.12
N PHE A 32 -4.10 -0.84 6.00
CA PHE A 32 -4.69 0.04 5.00
C PHE A 32 -5.68 -0.75 4.12
N SER A 33 -6.36 -0.03 3.23
CA SER A 33 -7.39 -0.63 2.39
C SER A 33 -6.86 -1.76 1.53
N LEU A 34 -7.72 -2.72 1.20
CA LEU A 34 -7.47 -3.62 0.08
C LEU A 34 -7.65 -2.79 -1.19
N GLN A 35 -6.61 -2.68 -1.99
CA GLN A 35 -6.52 -1.67 -3.04
C GLN A 35 -5.73 -2.17 -4.24
N PHE A 36 -5.85 -1.47 -5.37
CA PHE A 36 -4.95 -1.64 -6.50
C PHE A 36 -4.69 -0.29 -7.17
N HIS A 37 -3.65 -0.25 -8.01
CA HIS A 37 -3.24 0.92 -8.77
C HIS A 37 -3.14 0.56 -10.24
N ARG A 38 -3.51 1.50 -11.13
CA ARG A 38 -3.62 1.23 -12.57
C ARG A 38 -2.38 1.64 -13.37
N HIS A 39 -1.56 2.53 -12.81
CA HIS A 39 -0.49 3.19 -13.58
C HIS A 39 0.89 3.07 -12.94
N ARG A 40 1.03 2.18 -11.94
CA ARG A 40 2.31 1.98 -11.29
C ARG A 40 2.46 0.57 -10.74
N THR A 41 3.71 0.13 -10.64
CA THR A 41 4.10 -1.03 -9.84
C THR A 41 4.69 -0.56 -8.52
N GLU A 42 4.76 -1.43 -7.54
CA GLU A 42 5.36 -1.13 -6.25
C GLU A 42 6.30 -2.24 -5.82
N HIS A 43 7.39 -1.85 -5.15
CA HIS A 43 8.34 -2.79 -4.56
C HIS A 43 8.46 -2.43 -3.10
N TRP A 44 8.27 -3.42 -2.24
CA TRP A 44 8.29 -3.22 -0.79
C TRP A 44 9.43 -4.00 -0.17
N ILE A 45 10.09 -3.40 0.83
CA ILE A 45 11.02 -4.11 1.72
C ILE A 45 10.68 -3.78 3.17
N VAL A 46 10.40 -4.81 3.95
CA VAL A 46 10.09 -4.67 5.38
C VAL A 46 11.38 -4.38 6.14
N ILE A 47 11.35 -3.36 7.00
CA ILE A 47 12.51 -2.94 7.80
C ILE A 47 12.31 -3.12 9.30
N GLU A 48 11.08 -3.03 9.80
CA GLU A 48 10.79 -3.19 11.23
C GLU A 48 9.41 -3.83 11.42
N GLY A 49 9.28 -4.61 12.48
CA GLY A 49 8.01 -5.19 12.87
C GLY A 49 7.66 -6.43 12.07
N SER A 50 6.38 -6.76 12.07
CA SER A 50 5.86 -7.91 11.37
C SER A 50 4.41 -7.69 10.96
N GLY A 51 3.91 -8.49 10.04
CA GLY A 51 2.56 -8.35 9.58
C GLY A 51 2.18 -9.39 8.55
N LEU A 52 1.01 -9.17 7.96
CA LEU A 52 0.44 -10.01 6.93
C LEU A 52 0.27 -9.19 5.65
N ILE A 53 0.86 -9.64 4.57
CA ILE A 53 0.74 -8.99 3.27
C ILE A 53 -0.24 -9.79 2.42
N THR A 54 -1.26 -9.11 1.91
CA THR A 54 -2.18 -9.66 0.91
C THR A 54 -1.70 -9.23 -0.46
N GLN A 55 -1.48 -10.18 -1.34
CA GLN A 55 -1.04 -9.93 -2.71
C GLN A 55 -1.83 -10.85 -3.65
N GLY A 56 -2.74 -10.29 -4.42
CA GLY A 56 -3.68 -11.07 -5.21
C GLY A 56 -4.52 -11.96 -4.30
N ASN A 57 -4.46 -13.26 -4.51
CA ASN A 57 -5.18 -14.25 -3.70
C ASN A 57 -4.33 -14.89 -2.60
N CYS A 58 -3.10 -14.39 -2.40
CA CYS A 58 -2.16 -14.94 -1.43
C CYS A 58 -2.04 -14.03 -0.22
N GLU A 59 -1.91 -14.63 0.95
CA GLU A 59 -1.56 -13.92 2.18
C GLU A 59 -0.25 -14.50 2.70
N VAL A 60 0.73 -13.63 2.98
CA VAL A 60 2.07 -14.03 3.37
C VAL A 60 2.49 -13.26 4.61
N GLU A 61 2.97 -13.98 5.62
CA GLU A 61 3.59 -13.37 6.79
C GLU A 61 4.88 -12.66 6.37
N CYS A 62 5.13 -11.49 6.95
CA CYS A 62 6.34 -10.73 6.66
C CYS A 62 7.09 -10.33 7.92
N GLN A 63 8.39 -10.13 7.76
CA GLN A 63 9.34 -9.75 8.80
C GLN A 63 10.45 -8.92 8.17
N PRO A 64 11.35 -8.30 8.97
CA PRO A 64 12.44 -7.51 8.41
C PRO A 64 13.23 -8.30 7.36
N GLY A 65 13.43 -7.67 6.20
CA GLY A 65 14.08 -8.29 5.04
C GLY A 65 13.13 -8.91 4.03
N SER A 66 11.86 -9.13 4.37
CA SER A 66 10.86 -9.62 3.41
C SER A 66 10.64 -8.58 2.31
N THR A 67 10.55 -9.04 1.06
CA THR A 67 10.33 -8.18 -0.11
C THR A 67 9.11 -8.63 -0.89
N PHE A 68 8.43 -7.66 -1.51
CA PHE A 68 7.24 -7.92 -2.31
C PHE A 68 7.25 -7.03 -3.54
N THR A 69 6.82 -7.58 -4.66
CA THR A 69 6.60 -6.82 -5.89
C THR A 69 5.12 -6.83 -6.20
N ILE A 70 4.51 -5.65 -6.23
CA ILE A 70 3.09 -5.48 -6.51
C ILE A 70 2.94 -5.03 -7.96
N GLY A 71 2.23 -5.81 -8.76
CA GLY A 71 2.01 -5.50 -10.16
C GLY A 71 0.90 -4.47 -10.38
N ILE A 72 0.83 -3.97 -11.61
CA ILE A 72 -0.25 -3.09 -12.05
C ILE A 72 -1.57 -3.84 -11.88
N GLU A 73 -2.56 -3.17 -11.30
CA GLU A 73 -3.91 -3.70 -11.04
C GLU A 73 -3.95 -4.92 -10.12
N GLN A 74 -2.84 -5.26 -9.47
CA GLN A 74 -2.80 -6.34 -8.49
C GLN A 74 -3.34 -5.86 -7.15
N ARG A 75 -4.34 -6.56 -6.63
CA ARG A 75 -4.92 -6.26 -5.31
C ARG A 75 -3.90 -6.55 -4.23
N HIS A 76 -3.79 -5.64 -3.28
CA HIS A 76 -2.83 -5.77 -2.20
C HIS A 76 -3.26 -5.00 -0.96
N ARG A 77 -2.72 -5.43 0.17
CA ARG A 77 -2.92 -4.81 1.48
C ARG A 77 -1.80 -5.25 2.41
N ALA A 78 -1.46 -4.40 3.35
CA ALA A 78 -0.60 -4.75 4.47
C ALA A 78 -1.35 -4.57 5.78
N LYS A 79 -1.18 -5.52 6.69
CA LYS A 79 -1.72 -5.48 8.06
C LYS A 79 -0.56 -5.66 9.03
N ALA A 80 -0.45 -4.77 10.00
CA ALA A 80 0.55 -4.90 11.07
C ALA A 80 0.07 -5.87 12.14
N HIS A 81 1.02 -6.64 12.69
CA HIS A 81 0.81 -7.38 13.93
C HIS A 81 1.02 -6.45 15.15
N ASP A 82 1.13 -7.04 16.34
CA ASP A 82 1.09 -6.29 17.60
C ASP A 82 2.21 -5.27 17.80
N GLN A 83 3.30 -5.38 17.04
CA GLN A 83 4.44 -4.48 17.16
C GLN A 83 4.50 -3.43 16.05
N GLY A 84 3.47 -3.38 15.21
CA GLY A 84 3.48 -2.50 14.06
C GLY A 84 4.28 -3.06 12.90
N LEU A 85 4.31 -2.32 11.81
CA LEU A 85 4.99 -2.74 10.58
C LEU A 85 5.50 -1.51 9.85
N THR A 86 6.79 -1.51 9.53
CA THR A 86 7.41 -0.42 8.75
C THR A 86 8.11 -1.01 7.54
N PHE A 87 7.86 -0.43 6.37
CA PHE A 87 8.50 -0.86 5.14
C PHE A 87 8.78 0.32 4.21
N PHE A 88 9.76 0.16 3.34
CA PHE A 88 10.01 1.10 2.25
C PHE A 88 9.26 0.63 1.01
N GLU A 89 8.69 1.59 0.29
CA GLU A 89 7.95 1.36 -0.94
C GLU A 89 8.57 2.18 -2.05
N VAL A 90 8.94 1.52 -3.14
CA VAL A 90 9.36 2.17 -4.38
C VAL A 90 8.23 2.00 -5.39
N GLN A 91 7.62 3.10 -5.80
CA GLN A 91 6.63 3.12 -6.87
C GLN A 91 7.33 3.41 -8.19
N ARG A 92 6.96 2.71 -9.24
CA ARG A 92 7.49 2.93 -10.59
C ARG A 92 6.36 3.07 -11.59
N GLY A 93 6.42 4.12 -12.40
CA GLY A 93 5.42 4.48 -13.38
C GLY A 93 4.85 5.85 -13.11
N THR A 94 3.55 6.04 -13.35
CA THR A 94 2.87 7.28 -13.03
C THR A 94 2.44 7.23 -11.56
N CYS A 95 3.15 7.98 -10.72
CA CYS A 95 3.00 7.88 -9.26
C CYS A 95 2.12 9.01 -8.73
N LYS A 96 0.80 8.81 -8.75
CA LYS A 96 -0.18 9.77 -8.23
C LYS A 96 -1.01 9.14 -7.12
N GLU A 97 -1.21 9.89 -6.04
CA GLU A 97 -2.02 9.45 -4.90
C GLU A 97 -3.45 9.07 -5.30
N ARG A 98 -4.04 9.79 -6.25
CA ARG A 98 -5.40 9.52 -6.74
C ARG A 98 -5.52 8.24 -7.55
N ASP A 99 -4.40 7.64 -7.98
CA ASP A 99 -4.37 6.35 -8.67
C ASP A 99 -4.53 5.23 -7.65
N ILE A 100 -5.71 5.12 -7.08
CA ILE A 100 -6.03 4.11 -6.09
C ILE A 100 -7.51 3.74 -6.22
N VAL A 101 -7.79 2.44 -6.24
CA VAL A 101 -9.14 1.90 -6.10
C VAL A 101 -9.19 1.11 -4.82
N ARG A 102 -10.00 1.56 -3.86
CA ARG A 102 -10.16 0.90 -2.57
C ARG A 102 -11.34 -0.04 -2.63
N LEU A 103 -11.08 -1.33 -2.44
CA LEU A 103 -12.08 -2.39 -2.50
C LEU A 103 -12.69 -2.68 -1.13
N GLU A 104 -11.86 -2.63 -0.08
CA GLU A 104 -12.27 -2.77 1.32
C GLU A 104 -11.46 -1.79 2.15
N ASP A 105 -12.12 -1.10 3.08
CA ASP A 105 -11.45 -0.11 3.90
C ASP A 105 -12.10 -0.03 5.28
N ASP A 106 -11.33 -0.31 6.34
CA ASP A 106 -11.80 -0.28 7.72
C ASP A 106 -12.23 1.12 8.17
N TYR A 107 -11.83 2.15 7.42
CA TYR A 107 -12.05 3.55 7.78
C TYR A 107 -13.12 4.24 6.92
N GLY A 108 -13.88 3.46 6.15
CA GLY A 108 -15.01 3.96 5.38
C GLY A 108 -14.67 4.73 4.11
N ARG A 109 -13.46 4.54 3.55
CA ARG A 109 -13.02 5.25 2.34
C ARG A 109 -13.20 4.45 1.05
N THR A 110 -14.03 3.41 1.09
CA THR A 110 -14.30 2.59 -0.10
C THR A 110 -14.87 3.48 -1.20
N GLN A 111 -14.24 3.41 -2.36
CA GLN A 111 -14.73 4.12 -3.54
C GLN A 111 -15.76 3.26 -4.24
N LYS A 112 -16.95 3.85 -4.45
CA LYS A 112 -17.90 3.27 -5.40
C LYS A 112 -17.42 3.65 -6.78
N MET A 113 -17.20 2.67 -7.65
CA MET A 113 -16.90 2.97 -9.05
C MET A 113 -18.10 3.71 -9.63
N PRO A 114 -17.88 4.87 -10.29
CA PRO A 114 -18.94 5.51 -11.06
C PRO A 114 -19.51 4.53 -12.08
N LEU A 115 -20.79 4.60 -12.35
CA LEU A 115 -21.45 3.70 -13.31
C LEU A 115 -20.72 3.68 -14.65
N LEU A 116 -20.22 4.83 -15.09
CA LEU A 116 -19.46 4.94 -16.33
C LEU A 116 -18.20 4.06 -16.33
N ASP A 117 -17.48 4.03 -15.21
CA ASP A 117 -16.27 3.20 -15.07
C ASP A 117 -16.61 1.72 -15.06
N MET A 118 -17.79 1.34 -14.61
CA MET A 118 -18.25 -0.04 -14.60
C MET A 118 -18.62 -0.55 -15.99
N LEU A 119 -18.88 0.36 -16.92
CA LEU A 119 -19.30 0.04 -18.28
C LEU A 119 -18.13 -0.05 -19.28
N ILE A 120 -16.97 0.39 -18.87
CA ILE A 120 -15.76 0.37 -19.67
C ILE A 120 -14.65 -0.44 -19.00
#